data_f566ac0b2be7856e513682cb252a4c04
#
_entry.id   f566ac0b2be7856e513682cb252a4c04
#
_cell.length_a   1.000
_cell.length_b   1.000
_cell.length_c   1.000
_cell.angle_alpha   90.00
_cell.angle_beta   90.00
_cell.angle_gamma   90.00
#
_symmetry.space_group_name_H-M   'P 1'
#
loop_
_entity.id
_entity.type
_entity.pdbx_description
1 polymer ?
#
loop_
_entity_poly.entity_id
_entity_poly.type
_entity_poly.pdbx_seq_one_letter_code
_entity_poly.pdbx_strand_id
1 'polypeptide(L)'
;MNIAILGAGGLGKSAARIIEQKKEVRIVAVCDSEGVIINKRGIRPKKIYSLSKDESVGKYGKFSNDSIGEIIKNCKFIDGVIITLPNLPNEFIPSVAKRFIENGYNGSFSDPLKRTQAMKIMFRMNELFVKSKATYITGTGATPGLLTAVAVLASQSFVKIDKVDIHWGVGISNWEEYKGTIREDIAHLPGYTVKKAKAMTDEEVEDLLNKTNGRLEFMDMEHADDILLKRVGVVDRLNQVSVGGVMDTRNAKKPVTTTMRLTGRTFDGKTSTHKFMLGDESSMPTNVLGPALGYLKRAIWLNKRKIYGVFGSTEFMPMVVR
;
A
#
# COMPACT_ATOMS: atom_id res chain seq x y z
N MET A 1 5.45 17.18 9.37
CA MET A 1 4.96 17.12 7.98
C MET A 1 3.44 17.14 7.96
N ASN A 2 2.89 18.01 7.11
CA ASN A 2 1.45 18.13 6.90
C ASN A 2 1.04 17.16 5.80
N ILE A 3 0.13 16.24 6.09
CA ILE A 3 -0.23 15.21 5.11
C ILE A 3 -1.73 15.19 4.82
N ALA A 4 -2.06 14.75 3.62
CA ALA A 4 -3.40 14.34 3.24
C ALA A 4 -3.51 12.82 3.23
N ILE A 5 -4.66 12.29 3.65
CA ILE A 5 -5.03 10.88 3.53
C ILE A 5 -6.15 10.79 2.49
N LEU A 6 -5.90 10.10 1.39
CA LEU A 6 -6.93 9.81 0.38
C LEU A 6 -7.52 8.43 0.65
N GLY A 7 -8.78 8.41 1.04
CA GLY A 7 -9.51 7.20 1.43
C GLY A 7 -9.58 7.02 2.96
N ALA A 8 -10.75 7.24 3.56
CA ALA A 8 -11.02 7.05 4.99
C ALA A 8 -11.66 5.67 5.30
N GLY A 9 -11.41 4.66 4.46
CA GLY A 9 -11.78 3.26 4.73
C GLY A 9 -10.85 2.61 5.78
N GLY A 10 -10.83 1.28 5.85
CA GLY A 10 -10.07 0.52 6.84
C GLY A 10 -8.59 0.92 6.95
N LEU A 11 -7.87 1.05 5.82
CA LEU A 11 -6.47 1.52 5.82
C LEU A 11 -6.35 2.98 6.25
N GLY A 12 -7.21 3.88 5.76
CA GLY A 12 -7.16 5.30 6.14
C GLY A 12 -7.46 5.54 7.61
N LYS A 13 -8.43 4.84 8.20
CA LYS A 13 -8.70 4.84 9.64
C LYS A 13 -7.52 4.33 10.44
N SER A 14 -6.88 3.25 9.95
CA SER A 14 -5.68 2.69 10.59
C SER A 14 -4.48 3.65 10.47
N ALA A 15 -4.31 4.33 9.34
CA ALA A 15 -3.31 5.39 9.19
C ALA A 15 -3.52 6.51 10.24
N ALA A 16 -4.77 6.95 10.43
CA ALA A 16 -5.09 7.95 11.43
C ALA A 16 -4.75 7.50 12.87
N ARG A 17 -5.05 6.23 13.23
CA ARG A 17 -4.67 5.65 14.54
C ARG A 17 -3.15 5.64 14.75
N ILE A 18 -2.38 5.24 13.74
CA ILE A 18 -0.91 5.22 13.81
C ILE A 18 -0.36 6.64 13.94
N ILE A 19 -0.89 7.58 13.16
CA ILE A 19 -0.46 8.98 13.17
C ILE A 19 -0.74 9.66 14.51
N GLU A 20 -1.78 9.26 15.24
CA GLU A 20 -2.06 9.79 16.59
C GLU A 20 -0.89 9.57 17.55
N GLN A 21 -0.08 8.54 17.33
CA GLN A 21 1.11 8.22 18.13
C GLN A 21 2.40 8.86 17.54
N LYS A 22 2.29 9.68 16.48
CA LYS A 22 3.44 10.25 15.78
C LYS A 22 3.52 11.76 15.92
N LYS A 23 4.56 12.26 16.59
CA LYS A 23 4.74 13.71 16.83
C LYS A 23 5.08 14.52 15.57
N GLU A 24 5.66 13.87 14.57
CA GLU A 24 6.17 14.53 13.35
C GLU A 24 5.13 14.67 12.24
N VAL A 25 3.94 14.08 12.40
CA VAL A 25 2.91 14.02 11.36
C VAL A 25 1.64 14.75 11.82
N ARG A 26 1.11 15.55 10.93
CA ARG A 26 -0.17 16.24 11.13
C ARG A 26 -1.08 15.94 9.93
N ILE A 27 -2.24 15.36 10.17
CA ILE A 27 -3.26 15.21 9.14
C ILE A 27 -3.90 16.57 8.92
N VAL A 28 -3.84 17.11 7.72
CA VAL A 28 -4.43 18.40 7.34
C VAL A 28 -5.56 18.28 6.33
N ALA A 29 -5.65 17.13 5.66
CA ALA A 29 -6.76 16.80 4.78
C ALA A 29 -7.05 15.30 4.83
N VAL A 30 -8.31 14.92 4.71
CA VAL A 30 -8.75 13.53 4.55
C VAL A 30 -10.05 13.50 3.76
N CYS A 31 -10.22 12.51 2.89
CA CYS A 31 -11.45 12.31 2.15
C CYS A 31 -11.88 10.85 2.10
N ASP A 32 -13.17 10.66 1.86
CA ASP A 32 -13.78 9.42 1.38
C ASP A 32 -14.58 9.69 0.10
N SER A 33 -15.45 8.77 -0.31
CA SER A 33 -16.29 8.90 -1.51
C SER A 33 -17.33 10.03 -1.41
N GLU A 34 -17.73 10.43 -0.21
CA GLU A 34 -18.87 11.31 0.04
C GLU A 34 -18.48 12.64 0.67
N GLY A 35 -17.27 12.76 1.21
CA GLY A 35 -16.90 13.95 1.94
C GLY A 35 -15.41 14.17 2.14
N VAL A 36 -15.10 15.34 2.68
CA VAL A 36 -13.74 15.81 2.91
C VAL A 36 -13.65 16.68 4.16
N ILE A 37 -12.56 16.51 4.90
CA ILE A 37 -12.15 17.46 5.95
C ILE A 37 -10.84 18.11 5.50
N ILE A 38 -10.77 19.44 5.57
CA ILE A 38 -9.56 20.21 5.29
C ILE A 38 -9.36 21.19 6.44
N ASN A 39 -8.22 21.10 7.13
CA ASN A 39 -7.89 22.01 8.22
C ASN A 39 -6.36 22.20 8.32
N LYS A 40 -5.86 23.37 7.95
CA LYS A 40 -4.43 23.75 8.01
C LYS A 40 -3.82 23.61 9.41
N ARG A 41 -4.62 23.76 10.48
CA ARG A 41 -4.17 23.62 11.87
C ARG A 41 -4.08 22.17 12.33
N GLY A 42 -4.58 21.22 11.51
CA GLY A 42 -4.61 19.79 11.78
C GLY A 42 -5.99 19.26 12.13
N ILE A 43 -6.17 18.00 11.81
CA ILE A 43 -7.39 17.22 12.07
C ILE A 43 -7.05 16.24 13.19
N ARG A 44 -7.91 16.17 14.22
CA ARG A 44 -7.76 15.17 15.28
C ARG A 44 -7.98 13.76 14.69
N PRO A 45 -7.00 12.84 14.77
CA PRO A 45 -7.10 11.53 14.15
C PRO A 45 -8.34 10.74 14.59
N LYS A 46 -8.76 10.90 15.86
CA LYS A 46 -9.96 10.27 16.41
C LYS A 46 -11.22 10.55 15.59
N LYS A 47 -11.37 11.77 15.02
CA LYS A 47 -12.51 12.11 14.13
C LYS A 47 -12.60 11.23 12.89
N ILE A 48 -11.49 10.61 12.46
CA ILE A 48 -11.41 9.78 11.27
C ILE A 48 -11.70 8.31 11.63
N TYR A 49 -10.97 7.78 12.63
CA TYR A 49 -11.06 6.36 12.94
C TYR A 49 -12.23 5.98 13.86
N SER A 50 -12.93 6.95 14.44
CA SER A 50 -14.15 6.69 15.22
C SER A 50 -15.43 6.68 14.38
N LEU A 51 -15.37 7.02 13.10
CA LEU A 51 -16.53 6.93 12.19
C LEU A 51 -16.97 5.49 12.04
N SER A 52 -18.27 5.24 12.11
CA SER A 52 -18.88 3.96 11.76
C SER A 52 -18.72 3.67 10.26
N LYS A 53 -19.14 2.49 9.82
CA LYS A 53 -19.05 2.09 8.41
C LYS A 53 -19.86 3.01 7.49
N ASP A 54 -21.03 3.43 7.97
CA ASP A 54 -22.03 4.20 7.21
C ASP A 54 -21.85 5.72 7.37
N GLU A 55 -20.78 6.16 8.04
CA GLU A 55 -20.49 7.57 8.25
C GLU A 55 -19.33 8.03 7.38
N SER A 56 -19.52 9.19 6.75
CA SER A 56 -18.48 9.89 5.99
C SER A 56 -17.71 10.89 6.83
N VAL A 57 -16.46 11.15 6.46
CA VAL A 57 -15.67 12.25 7.00
C VAL A 57 -16.33 13.61 6.75
N GLY A 58 -17.22 13.72 5.77
CA GLY A 58 -18.03 14.91 5.49
C GLY A 58 -18.82 15.43 6.72
N LYS A 59 -19.17 14.53 7.63
CA LYS A 59 -19.81 14.87 8.94
C LYS A 59 -19.00 15.89 9.75
N TYR A 60 -17.67 15.84 9.65
CA TYR A 60 -16.77 16.76 10.37
C TYR A 60 -16.14 17.83 9.47
N GLY A 61 -16.55 17.90 8.22
CA GLY A 61 -16.04 18.81 7.21
C GLY A 61 -17.10 19.24 6.21
N LYS A 62 -17.00 18.77 4.97
CA LYS A 62 -17.91 19.09 3.87
C LYS A 62 -18.27 17.82 3.12
N PHE A 63 -19.54 17.60 2.83
CA PHE A 63 -19.97 16.59 1.85
C PHE A 63 -19.66 17.08 0.44
N SER A 64 -19.19 16.20 -0.43
CA SER A 64 -18.78 16.53 -1.78
C SER A 64 -18.79 15.30 -2.69
N ASN A 65 -19.31 15.42 -3.87
CA ASN A 65 -19.23 14.42 -4.94
C ASN A 65 -17.83 14.36 -5.59
N ASP A 66 -16.95 15.31 -5.29
CA ASP A 66 -15.56 15.37 -5.74
C ASP A 66 -14.63 15.72 -4.57
N SER A 67 -14.61 14.84 -3.58
CA SER A 67 -13.82 15.01 -2.35
C SER A 67 -12.32 15.16 -2.61
N ILE A 68 -11.79 14.42 -3.60
CA ILE A 68 -10.38 14.51 -4.02
C ILE A 68 -10.11 15.87 -4.65
N GLY A 69 -11.01 16.36 -5.51
CA GLY A 69 -10.89 17.70 -6.11
C GLY A 69 -10.89 18.83 -5.08
N GLU A 70 -11.64 18.69 -4.01
CA GLU A 70 -11.61 19.67 -2.90
C GLU A 70 -10.23 19.69 -2.22
N ILE A 71 -9.57 18.53 -2.02
CA ILE A 71 -8.20 18.49 -1.49
C ILE A 71 -7.22 19.12 -2.48
N ILE A 72 -7.34 18.83 -3.77
CA ILE A 72 -6.48 19.39 -4.83
C ILE A 72 -6.55 20.91 -4.83
N LYS A 73 -7.73 21.51 -4.76
CA LYS A 73 -7.91 22.98 -4.69
C LYS A 73 -7.19 23.61 -3.50
N ASN A 74 -6.93 22.82 -2.44
CA ASN A 74 -6.34 23.27 -1.19
C ASN A 74 -4.94 22.66 -0.93
N CYS A 75 -4.26 22.13 -1.94
CA CYS A 75 -3.05 21.32 -1.75
C CYS A 75 -1.77 22.11 -1.38
N LYS A 76 -1.77 23.45 -1.46
CA LYS A 76 -0.58 24.30 -1.24
C LYS A 76 0.10 24.15 0.13
N PHE A 77 -0.61 23.70 1.17
CA PHE A 77 -0.06 23.50 2.50
C PHE A 77 0.15 22.01 2.85
N ILE A 78 0.00 21.11 1.89
CA ILE A 78 0.17 19.67 2.02
C ILE A 78 1.59 19.31 1.58
N ASP A 79 2.41 18.81 2.52
CA ASP A 79 3.78 18.34 2.22
C ASP A 79 3.75 16.99 1.49
N GLY A 80 2.79 16.13 1.83
CA GLY A 80 2.69 14.80 1.28
C GLY A 80 1.29 14.21 1.29
N VAL A 81 1.02 13.33 0.35
CA VAL A 81 -0.25 12.62 0.18
C VAL A 81 -0.01 11.13 0.36
N ILE A 82 -0.70 10.49 1.31
CA ILE A 82 -0.77 9.03 1.40
C ILE A 82 -2.07 8.55 0.76
N ILE A 83 -1.94 7.63 -0.19
CA ILE A 83 -3.08 7.12 -0.95
C ILE A 83 -3.46 5.76 -0.37
N THR A 84 -4.64 5.66 0.23
CA THR A 84 -5.23 4.44 0.80
C THR A 84 -6.54 4.08 0.09
N LEU A 85 -6.59 4.38 -1.20
CA LEU A 85 -7.73 4.10 -2.09
C LEU A 85 -7.73 2.63 -2.54
N PRO A 86 -8.86 2.10 -3.05
CA PRO A 86 -8.93 0.79 -3.68
C PRO A 86 -7.92 0.61 -4.82
N ASN A 87 -7.36 -0.61 -4.98
CA ASN A 87 -6.36 -0.89 -6.01
C ASN A 87 -6.97 -1.14 -7.41
N LEU A 88 -8.27 -1.26 -7.52
CA LEU A 88 -8.97 -1.54 -8.79
C LEU A 88 -9.97 -0.45 -9.14
N PRO A 89 -10.09 -0.08 -10.43
CA PRO A 89 -9.28 -0.57 -11.56
C PRO A 89 -7.81 -0.12 -11.50
N ASN A 90 -6.93 -0.74 -12.28
CA ASN A 90 -5.48 -0.45 -12.26
C ASN A 90 -5.12 1.01 -12.54
N GLU A 91 -5.96 1.71 -13.29
CA GLU A 91 -5.79 3.12 -13.66
C GLU A 91 -6.20 4.09 -12.54
N PHE A 92 -6.92 3.63 -11.52
CA PHE A 92 -7.56 4.53 -10.55
C PHE A 92 -6.54 5.34 -9.75
N ILE A 93 -5.63 4.69 -9.01
CA ILE A 93 -4.59 5.39 -8.24
C ILE A 93 -3.68 6.25 -9.14
N PRO A 94 -3.18 5.74 -10.30
CA PRO A 94 -2.44 6.58 -11.24
C PRO A 94 -3.21 7.81 -11.73
N SER A 95 -4.51 7.68 -12.03
CA SER A 95 -5.33 8.80 -12.48
C SER A 95 -5.52 9.86 -11.40
N VAL A 96 -5.69 9.44 -10.14
CA VAL A 96 -5.76 10.36 -8.99
C VAL A 96 -4.44 11.13 -8.84
N ALA A 97 -3.31 10.43 -8.87
CA ALA A 97 -2.00 11.08 -8.79
C ALA A 97 -1.77 12.06 -9.95
N LYS A 98 -2.11 11.66 -11.18
CA LYS A 98 -2.05 12.52 -12.36
C LYS A 98 -2.88 13.78 -12.18
N ARG A 99 -4.10 13.65 -11.68
CA ARG A 99 -5.01 14.78 -11.43
C ARG A 99 -4.41 15.81 -10.46
N PHE A 100 -3.72 15.38 -9.39
CA PHE A 100 -2.99 16.29 -8.49
C PHE A 100 -1.91 17.06 -9.24
N ILE A 101 -1.09 16.38 -10.05
CA ILE A 101 0.02 16.95 -10.79
C ILE A 101 -0.47 17.97 -11.83
N GLU A 102 -1.49 17.62 -12.59
CA GLU A 102 -2.08 18.49 -13.61
C GLU A 102 -2.73 19.75 -13.02
N ASN A 103 -3.10 19.73 -11.75
CA ASN A 103 -3.61 20.88 -11.01
C ASN A 103 -2.54 21.59 -10.15
N GLY A 104 -1.26 21.38 -10.46
CA GLY A 104 -0.15 22.16 -9.92
C GLY A 104 0.39 21.69 -8.55
N TYR A 105 0.01 20.49 -8.08
CA TYR A 105 0.63 19.94 -6.88
C TYR A 105 2.05 19.46 -7.19
N ASN A 106 3.01 20.00 -6.46
CA ASN A 106 4.44 19.71 -6.59
C ASN A 106 5.05 19.07 -5.34
N GLY A 107 4.22 18.54 -4.46
CA GLY A 107 4.64 17.85 -3.23
C GLY A 107 4.96 16.37 -3.44
N SER A 108 4.72 15.58 -2.42
CA SER A 108 5.15 14.18 -2.38
C SER A 108 3.99 13.22 -2.21
N PHE A 109 4.18 11.98 -2.71
CA PHE A 109 3.18 10.92 -2.60
C PHE A 109 3.80 9.62 -2.11
N SER A 110 2.94 8.81 -1.48
CA SER A 110 3.22 7.41 -1.13
C SER A 110 1.93 6.60 -1.24
N ASP A 111 2.02 5.38 -1.74
CA ASP A 111 0.92 4.43 -1.79
C ASP A 111 1.36 3.00 -1.44
N PRO A 112 0.51 2.18 -0.82
CA PRO A 112 0.71 0.75 -0.66
C PRO A 112 0.19 -0.07 -1.86
N LEU A 113 0.39 0.43 -3.09
CA LEU A 113 -0.08 -0.21 -4.31
C LEU A 113 0.57 -1.59 -4.51
N LYS A 114 -0.24 -2.62 -4.72
CA LYS A 114 0.23 -4.01 -4.83
C LYS A 114 0.10 -4.62 -6.23
N ARG A 115 -0.59 -3.95 -7.16
CA ARG A 115 -0.87 -4.46 -8.51
C ARG A 115 0.24 -4.11 -9.48
N THR A 116 0.85 -5.13 -10.10
CA THR A 116 1.94 -4.97 -11.07
C THR A 116 1.54 -4.07 -12.24
N GLN A 117 0.32 -4.23 -12.79
CA GLN A 117 -0.12 -3.42 -13.93
C GLN A 117 -0.33 -1.96 -13.55
N ALA A 118 -0.93 -1.67 -12.40
CA ALA A 118 -1.11 -0.30 -11.91
C ALA A 118 0.26 0.38 -11.67
N MET A 119 1.22 -0.36 -11.11
CA MET A 119 2.56 0.16 -10.88
C MET A 119 3.33 0.46 -12.18
N LYS A 120 3.14 -0.37 -13.23
CA LYS A 120 3.67 -0.06 -14.57
C LYS A 120 3.12 1.25 -15.12
N ILE A 121 1.84 1.55 -14.88
CA ILE A 121 1.23 2.83 -15.27
C ILE A 121 1.89 3.96 -14.50
N MET A 122 2.08 3.81 -13.18
CA MET A 122 2.77 4.81 -12.36
C MET A 122 4.18 5.12 -12.88
N PHE A 123 5.00 4.11 -13.16
CA PHE A 123 6.36 4.32 -13.67
C PHE A 123 6.40 5.07 -15.03
N ARG A 124 5.40 4.85 -15.89
CA ARG A 124 5.29 5.59 -17.18
C ARG A 124 5.03 7.08 -16.99
N MET A 125 4.53 7.49 -15.82
CA MET A 125 4.27 8.88 -15.50
C MET A 125 5.52 9.63 -14.98
N ASN A 126 6.68 8.99 -14.90
CA ASN A 126 7.90 9.58 -14.34
C ASN A 126 8.22 10.97 -14.89
N GLU A 127 8.21 11.16 -16.20
CA GLU A 127 8.50 12.46 -16.82
C GLU A 127 7.51 13.55 -16.41
N LEU A 128 6.23 13.21 -16.24
CA LEU A 128 5.21 14.14 -15.77
C LEU A 128 5.55 14.64 -14.37
N PHE A 129 5.95 13.72 -13.46
CA PHE A 129 6.35 14.05 -12.10
C PHE A 129 7.62 14.90 -12.06
N VAL A 130 8.61 14.59 -12.89
CA VAL A 130 9.84 15.39 -13.02
C VAL A 130 9.52 16.82 -13.47
N LYS A 131 8.74 16.98 -14.54
CA LYS A 131 8.32 18.30 -15.07
C LYS A 131 7.55 19.13 -14.04
N SER A 132 6.72 18.48 -13.24
CA SER A 132 5.90 19.12 -12.19
C SER A 132 6.64 19.31 -10.86
N LYS A 133 7.90 18.90 -10.77
CA LYS A 133 8.72 18.96 -9.53
C LYS A 133 8.08 18.21 -8.35
N ALA A 134 7.43 17.10 -8.62
CA ALA A 134 6.79 16.25 -7.63
C ALA A 134 7.56 14.93 -7.46
N THR A 135 7.40 14.29 -6.30
CA THR A 135 8.09 13.03 -5.96
C THR A 135 7.08 11.99 -5.50
N TYR A 136 7.14 10.83 -6.11
CA TYR A 136 6.25 9.71 -5.79
C TYR A 136 7.07 8.46 -5.44
N ILE A 137 6.76 7.82 -4.32
CA ILE A 137 7.27 6.47 -4.01
C ILE A 137 6.07 5.53 -3.96
N THR A 138 6.06 4.54 -4.87
CA THR A 138 4.98 3.55 -4.99
C THR A 138 5.36 2.20 -4.39
N GLY A 139 4.36 1.39 -4.02
CA GLY A 139 4.56 0.08 -3.45
C GLY A 139 5.17 0.11 -2.05
N THR A 140 4.67 0.97 -1.19
CA THR A 140 5.30 1.33 0.11
C THR A 140 4.70 0.61 1.31
N GLY A 141 3.97 -0.49 1.08
CA GLY A 141 3.31 -1.26 2.13
C GLY A 141 4.22 -2.26 2.86
N ALA A 142 3.65 -3.38 3.24
CA ALA A 142 4.39 -4.52 3.80
C ALA A 142 5.01 -5.36 2.67
N THR A 143 4.19 -5.71 1.69
CA THR A 143 4.54 -6.36 0.44
C THR A 143 3.58 -5.80 -0.63
N PRO A 144 4.10 -5.10 -1.66
CA PRO A 144 5.47 -4.56 -1.71
C PRO A 144 5.74 -3.48 -0.65
N GLY A 145 7.01 -3.27 -0.37
CA GLY A 145 7.49 -2.25 0.55
C GLY A 145 8.51 -2.80 1.55
N LEU A 146 8.09 -3.11 2.78
CA LEU A 146 8.99 -3.59 3.83
C LEU A 146 9.75 -4.86 3.42
N LEU A 147 9.03 -5.91 3.02
CA LEU A 147 9.66 -7.19 2.66
C LEU A 147 10.48 -7.09 1.38
N THR A 148 10.03 -6.31 0.41
CA THR A 148 10.74 -6.07 -0.85
C THR A 148 12.06 -5.32 -0.60
N ALA A 149 12.05 -4.31 0.27
CA ALA A 149 13.27 -3.59 0.65
C ALA A 149 14.27 -4.50 1.39
N VAL A 150 13.78 -5.37 2.28
CA VAL A 150 14.64 -6.37 2.96
C VAL A 150 15.23 -7.35 1.96
N ALA A 151 14.49 -7.76 0.92
CA ALA A 151 15.04 -8.62 -0.13
C ALA A 151 16.20 -7.93 -0.89
N VAL A 152 16.11 -6.63 -1.15
CA VAL A 152 17.23 -5.86 -1.75
C VAL A 152 18.46 -5.88 -0.85
N LEU A 153 18.29 -5.67 0.46
CA LEU A 153 19.41 -5.73 1.42
C LEU A 153 20.01 -7.14 1.49
N ALA A 154 19.16 -8.16 1.59
CA ALA A 154 19.58 -9.55 1.67
C ALA A 154 20.33 -10.01 0.41
N SER A 155 19.96 -9.51 -0.77
CA SER A 155 20.58 -9.89 -2.05
C SER A 155 22.07 -9.56 -2.13
N GLN A 156 22.55 -8.59 -1.35
CA GLN A 156 23.96 -8.17 -1.36
C GLN A 156 24.93 -9.28 -0.89
N SER A 157 24.43 -10.30 -0.21
CA SER A 157 25.22 -11.47 0.22
C SER A 157 25.37 -12.55 -0.84
N PHE A 158 24.83 -12.37 -2.05
CA PHE A 158 24.78 -13.40 -3.10
C PHE A 158 25.37 -12.90 -4.41
N VAL A 159 26.01 -13.82 -5.15
CA VAL A 159 26.46 -13.59 -6.53
C VAL A 159 25.27 -13.65 -7.49
N LYS A 160 24.29 -14.52 -7.20
CA LYS A 160 23.11 -14.71 -8.03
C LYS A 160 21.93 -15.09 -7.17
N ILE A 161 20.79 -14.47 -7.44
CA ILE A 161 19.52 -14.84 -6.81
C ILE A 161 18.79 -15.82 -7.72
N ASP A 162 18.39 -16.94 -7.16
CA ASP A 162 17.61 -17.96 -7.86
C ASP A 162 16.12 -17.72 -7.68
N LYS A 163 15.69 -17.38 -6.45
CA LYS A 163 14.27 -17.18 -6.10
C LYS A 163 14.08 -16.23 -4.90
N VAL A 164 12.99 -15.47 -4.94
CA VAL A 164 12.44 -14.71 -3.80
C VAL A 164 11.02 -15.19 -3.55
N ASP A 165 10.75 -15.73 -2.36
CA ASP A 165 9.43 -16.17 -1.92
C ASP A 165 8.92 -15.25 -0.80
N ILE A 166 7.75 -14.65 -1.01
CA ILE A 166 7.05 -13.86 0.01
C ILE A 166 5.76 -14.60 0.35
N HIS A 167 5.62 -14.98 1.61
CA HIS A 167 4.44 -15.68 2.11
C HIS A 167 3.87 -14.92 3.30
N TRP A 168 2.64 -14.44 3.16
CA TRP A 168 2.01 -13.58 4.16
C TRP A 168 0.88 -14.28 4.90
N GLY A 169 0.69 -13.93 6.18
CA GLY A 169 -0.43 -14.31 7.00
C GLY A 169 -1.26 -13.09 7.37
N VAL A 170 -2.57 -13.14 7.15
CA VAL A 170 -3.50 -12.08 7.51
C VAL A 170 -4.69 -12.66 8.26
N GLY A 171 -4.91 -12.21 9.50
CA GLY A 171 -6.14 -12.44 10.24
C GLY A 171 -7.03 -11.20 10.21
N ILE A 172 -8.33 -11.38 9.99
CA ILE A 172 -9.29 -10.29 9.90
C ILE A 172 -9.97 -10.10 11.25
N SER A 173 -9.70 -8.99 11.91
CA SER A 173 -10.28 -8.63 13.21
C SER A 173 -11.66 -7.98 13.11
N ASN A 174 -11.99 -7.40 11.97
CA ASN A 174 -13.27 -6.74 11.71
C ASN A 174 -13.76 -7.08 10.30
N TRP A 175 -14.56 -8.12 10.20
CA TRP A 175 -15.13 -8.58 8.94
C TRP A 175 -16.01 -7.52 8.27
N GLU A 176 -16.81 -6.80 9.04
CA GLU A 176 -17.73 -5.78 8.50
C GLU A 176 -16.99 -4.65 7.78
N GLU A 177 -15.81 -4.25 8.27
CA GLU A 177 -14.97 -3.27 7.58
C GLU A 177 -14.24 -3.86 6.38
N TYR A 178 -13.92 -5.16 6.43
CA TYR A 178 -13.13 -5.84 5.40
C TYR A 178 -13.95 -6.37 4.22
N LYS A 179 -15.17 -6.82 4.46
CA LYS A 179 -16.02 -7.50 3.45
C LYS A 179 -16.21 -6.71 2.14
N GLY A 180 -16.11 -5.39 2.19
CA GLY A 180 -16.18 -4.55 0.99
C GLY A 180 -15.01 -4.72 0.02
N THR A 181 -13.87 -5.23 0.48
CA THR A 181 -12.63 -5.40 -0.32
C THR A 181 -12.30 -6.85 -0.63
N ILE A 182 -12.97 -7.82 0.00
CA ILE A 182 -12.66 -9.25 -0.12
C ILE A 182 -12.68 -9.75 -1.58
N ARG A 183 -13.54 -9.15 -2.44
CA ARG A 183 -13.62 -9.53 -3.86
C ARG A 183 -12.35 -9.21 -4.63
N GLU A 184 -11.57 -8.22 -4.20
CA GLU A 184 -10.24 -7.95 -4.77
C GLU A 184 -9.27 -9.11 -4.49
N ASP A 185 -9.37 -9.70 -3.30
CA ASP A 185 -8.53 -10.84 -2.93
C ASP A 185 -9.03 -12.13 -3.56
N ILE A 186 -10.34 -12.39 -3.58
CA ILE A 186 -10.95 -13.54 -4.28
C ILE A 186 -10.52 -13.58 -5.76
N ALA A 187 -10.34 -12.42 -6.41
CA ALA A 187 -9.89 -12.35 -7.79
C ALA A 187 -8.51 -13.01 -8.04
N HIS A 188 -7.73 -13.26 -6.99
CA HIS A 188 -6.44 -13.96 -7.07
C HIS A 188 -6.53 -15.47 -6.82
N LEU A 189 -7.71 -16.00 -6.45
CA LEU A 189 -7.90 -17.43 -6.25
C LEU A 189 -7.96 -18.17 -7.61
N PRO A 190 -7.51 -19.43 -7.67
CA PRO A 190 -7.65 -20.26 -8.86
C PRO A 190 -9.10 -20.32 -9.36
N GLY A 191 -9.31 -20.09 -10.65
CA GLY A 191 -10.65 -20.12 -11.28
C GLY A 191 -11.47 -18.83 -11.12
N TYR A 192 -10.92 -17.80 -10.47
CA TYR A 192 -11.52 -16.47 -10.38
C TYR A 192 -10.77 -15.46 -11.27
N THR A 193 -11.52 -14.46 -11.71
CA THR A 193 -11.01 -13.28 -12.40
C THR A 193 -11.57 -12.04 -11.71
N VAL A 194 -10.98 -10.87 -11.93
CA VAL A 194 -11.49 -9.60 -11.40
C VAL A 194 -12.97 -9.41 -11.76
N LYS A 195 -13.37 -9.71 -13.00
CA LYS A 195 -14.76 -9.59 -13.45
C LYS A 195 -15.68 -10.54 -12.68
N LYS A 196 -15.27 -11.81 -12.54
CA LYS A 196 -16.06 -12.85 -11.84
C LYS A 196 -16.18 -12.52 -10.35
N ALA A 197 -15.08 -12.18 -9.70
CA ALA A 197 -15.08 -11.85 -8.27
C ALA A 197 -15.92 -10.60 -7.96
N LYS A 198 -15.85 -9.55 -8.79
CA LYS A 198 -16.68 -8.35 -8.62
C LYS A 198 -18.18 -8.60 -8.82
N ALA A 199 -18.55 -9.58 -9.64
CA ALA A 199 -19.94 -9.94 -9.89
C ALA A 199 -20.56 -10.83 -8.81
N MET A 200 -19.75 -11.38 -7.89
CA MET A 200 -20.26 -12.24 -6.80
C MET A 200 -21.20 -11.46 -5.88
N THR A 201 -22.31 -12.09 -5.51
CA THR A 201 -23.19 -11.61 -4.43
C THR A 201 -22.53 -11.78 -3.07
N ASP A 202 -23.07 -11.17 -2.02
CA ASP A 202 -22.58 -11.37 -0.66
C ASP A 202 -22.80 -12.82 -0.20
N GLU A 203 -23.87 -13.47 -0.64
CA GLU A 203 -24.17 -14.87 -0.38
C GLU A 203 -23.14 -15.80 -1.02
N GLU A 204 -22.78 -15.57 -2.28
CA GLU A 204 -21.76 -16.37 -2.99
C GLU A 204 -20.38 -16.20 -2.33
N VAL A 205 -20.05 -15.02 -1.82
CA VAL A 205 -18.82 -14.79 -1.05
C VAL A 205 -18.86 -15.59 0.26
N GLU A 206 -19.99 -15.52 0.98
CA GLU A 206 -20.12 -16.24 2.26
C GLU A 206 -20.11 -17.76 2.06
N ASP A 207 -20.72 -18.29 0.99
CA ASP A 207 -20.65 -19.69 0.62
C ASP A 207 -19.20 -20.16 0.34
N LEU A 208 -18.43 -19.34 -0.36
CA LEU A 208 -17.00 -19.61 -0.58
C LEU A 208 -16.24 -19.67 0.75
N LEU A 209 -16.47 -18.71 1.63
CA LEU A 209 -15.83 -18.66 2.95
C LEU A 209 -16.28 -19.82 3.84
N ASN A 210 -17.53 -20.23 3.76
CA ASN A 210 -18.02 -21.40 4.52
C ASN A 210 -17.35 -22.70 4.09
N LYS A 211 -17.17 -22.91 2.78
CA LYS A 211 -16.48 -24.08 2.22
C LYS A 211 -15.02 -24.18 2.67
N THR A 212 -14.37 -23.06 2.96
CA THR A 212 -12.97 -22.99 3.37
C THR A 212 -12.79 -22.72 4.87
N ASN A 213 -13.86 -22.72 5.63
CA ASN A 213 -13.88 -22.33 7.05
C ASN A 213 -13.25 -20.94 7.27
N GLY A 214 -13.50 -20.00 6.36
CA GLY A 214 -12.99 -18.64 6.39
C GLY A 214 -11.53 -18.49 5.96
N ARG A 215 -10.84 -19.57 5.59
CA ARG A 215 -9.43 -19.54 5.18
C ARG A 215 -9.30 -19.55 3.67
N LEU A 216 -8.62 -18.56 3.13
CA LEU A 216 -8.29 -18.44 1.72
C LEU A 216 -6.78 -18.57 1.55
N GLU A 217 -6.35 -19.47 0.68
CA GLU A 217 -4.94 -19.68 0.35
C GLU A 217 -4.64 -19.11 -1.03
N PHE A 218 -3.58 -18.33 -1.11
CA PHE A 218 -3.15 -17.65 -2.32
C PHE A 218 -1.75 -18.14 -2.71
N MET A 219 -1.59 -18.50 -3.97
CA MET A 219 -0.30 -18.95 -4.53
C MET A 219 0.00 -18.18 -5.80
N ASP A 220 1.25 -17.78 -5.97
CA ASP A 220 1.76 -17.13 -7.18
C ASP A 220 0.86 -16.00 -7.72
N MET A 221 0.31 -15.19 -6.79
CA MET A 221 -0.57 -14.09 -7.14
C MET A 221 0.21 -12.99 -7.88
N GLU A 222 -0.48 -12.28 -8.79
CA GLU A 222 0.04 -11.05 -9.40
C GLU A 222 0.32 -10.03 -8.31
N HIS A 223 1.59 -9.68 -8.13
CA HIS A 223 1.99 -8.78 -7.06
C HIS A 223 3.24 -7.99 -7.43
N ALA A 224 3.22 -6.69 -7.18
CA ALA A 224 4.22 -5.76 -7.68
C ALA A 224 5.63 -5.91 -7.07
N ASP A 225 5.84 -6.83 -6.14
CA ASP A 225 7.20 -7.20 -5.69
C ASP A 225 8.07 -7.66 -6.85
N ASP A 226 7.49 -8.37 -7.83
CA ASP A 226 8.18 -8.89 -8.99
C ASP A 226 8.83 -7.77 -9.83
N ILE A 227 8.04 -6.76 -10.19
CA ILE A 227 8.53 -5.62 -10.99
C ILE A 227 9.50 -4.74 -10.20
N LEU A 228 9.29 -4.58 -8.89
CA LEU A 228 10.17 -3.78 -8.03
C LEU A 228 11.54 -4.45 -7.87
N LEU A 229 11.58 -5.75 -7.59
CA LEU A 229 12.84 -6.49 -7.44
C LEU A 229 13.60 -6.60 -8.76
N LYS A 230 12.89 -6.78 -9.88
CA LYS A 230 13.51 -6.75 -11.21
C LYS A 230 14.06 -5.37 -11.54
N ARG A 231 13.36 -4.30 -11.21
CA ARG A 231 13.76 -2.92 -11.50
C ARG A 231 15.11 -2.55 -10.87
N VAL A 232 15.42 -3.08 -9.70
CA VAL A 232 16.69 -2.82 -9.00
C VAL A 232 17.71 -3.94 -9.15
N GLY A 233 17.45 -4.92 -10.04
CA GLY A 233 18.41 -5.95 -10.40
C GLY A 233 18.59 -7.07 -9.36
N VAL A 234 17.65 -7.26 -8.42
CA VAL A 234 17.67 -8.41 -7.50
C VAL A 234 17.36 -9.69 -8.25
N VAL A 235 16.45 -9.64 -9.21
CA VAL A 235 16.08 -10.77 -10.07
C VAL A 235 16.14 -10.36 -11.54
N ASP A 236 16.44 -11.31 -12.42
CA ASP A 236 16.50 -11.10 -13.87
C ASP A 236 15.11 -11.24 -14.52
N ARG A 237 14.27 -12.11 -13.97
CA ARG A 237 12.95 -12.47 -14.52
C ARG A 237 11.88 -12.38 -13.45
N LEU A 238 10.67 -11.95 -13.82
CA LEU A 238 9.53 -11.79 -12.89
C LEU A 238 9.15 -13.10 -12.20
N ASN A 239 9.24 -14.23 -12.89
CA ASN A 239 8.91 -15.56 -12.37
C ASN A 239 9.91 -16.12 -11.31
N GLN A 240 10.96 -15.38 -10.99
CA GLN A 240 11.83 -15.68 -9.85
C GLN A 240 11.23 -15.16 -8.54
N VAL A 241 10.15 -14.38 -8.60
CA VAL A 241 9.45 -13.85 -7.43
C VAL A 241 8.09 -14.53 -7.31
N SER A 242 7.86 -15.20 -6.20
CA SER A 242 6.58 -15.81 -5.85
C SER A 242 5.99 -15.08 -4.65
N VAL A 243 4.74 -14.65 -4.76
CA VAL A 243 4.01 -14.02 -3.67
C VAL A 243 2.71 -14.78 -3.43
N GLY A 244 2.47 -15.15 -2.19
CA GLY A 244 1.27 -15.84 -1.78
C GLY A 244 1.05 -15.71 -0.28
N GLY A 245 0.05 -16.39 0.24
CA GLY A 245 -0.21 -16.35 1.68
C GLY A 245 -1.54 -16.97 2.07
N VAL A 246 -1.87 -16.81 3.32
CA VAL A 246 -3.12 -17.32 3.92
C VAL A 246 -3.84 -16.19 4.62
N MET A 247 -5.11 -16.02 4.29
CA MET A 247 -6.04 -15.13 4.97
C MET A 247 -7.02 -15.95 5.80
N ASP A 248 -7.26 -15.52 7.03
CA ASP A 248 -8.35 -16.03 7.86
C ASP A 248 -9.36 -14.90 8.11
N THR A 249 -10.55 -15.05 7.52
CA THR A 249 -11.61 -14.03 7.60
C THR A 249 -12.44 -14.12 8.88
N ARG A 250 -12.26 -15.17 9.67
CA ARG A 250 -13.01 -15.45 10.90
C ARG A 250 -12.18 -15.31 12.17
N ASN A 251 -10.86 -15.13 12.01
CA ASN A 251 -9.96 -15.04 13.14
C ASN A 251 -9.00 -13.86 12.98
N ALA A 252 -8.89 -13.04 14.02
CA ALA A 252 -7.95 -11.91 14.04
C ALA A 252 -6.48 -12.36 14.10
N LYS A 253 -6.20 -13.58 14.60
CA LYS A 253 -4.84 -14.13 14.65
C LYS A 253 -4.38 -14.51 13.25
N LYS A 254 -3.16 -14.15 12.90
CA LYS A 254 -2.55 -14.58 11.65
C LYS A 254 -2.50 -16.10 11.56
N PRO A 255 -3.00 -16.70 10.46
CA PRO A 255 -2.99 -18.16 10.31
C PRO A 255 -1.59 -18.72 10.05
N VAL A 256 -0.67 -17.89 9.53
CA VAL A 256 0.75 -18.22 9.30
C VAL A 256 1.60 -16.98 9.53
N THR A 257 2.87 -17.18 9.90
CA THR A 257 3.84 -16.09 10.04
C THR A 257 4.20 -15.51 8.66
N THR A 258 4.16 -14.19 8.56
CA THR A 258 4.58 -13.50 7.32
C THR A 258 6.09 -13.55 7.16
N THR A 259 6.57 -14.09 6.04
CA THR A 259 8.00 -14.29 5.78
C THR A 259 8.39 -13.83 4.37
N MET A 260 9.65 -13.40 4.24
CA MET A 260 10.35 -13.30 2.96
C MET A 260 11.54 -14.26 3.01
N ARG A 261 11.72 -15.06 1.96
CA ARG A 261 12.85 -15.96 1.76
C ARG A 261 13.53 -15.62 0.44
N LEU A 262 14.83 -15.44 0.48
CA LEU A 262 15.65 -15.18 -0.69
C LEU A 262 16.70 -16.28 -0.77
N THR A 263 16.66 -17.05 -1.86
CA THR A 263 17.58 -18.18 -2.11
C THR A 263 18.47 -17.84 -3.29
N GLY A 264 19.75 -18.14 -3.17
CA GLY A 264 20.71 -17.84 -4.22
C GLY A 264 22.07 -18.48 -3.98
N ARG A 265 23.01 -18.16 -4.86
CA ARG A 265 24.40 -18.62 -4.81
C ARG A 265 25.28 -17.59 -4.12
N THR A 266 26.00 -18.00 -3.09
CA THR A 266 26.96 -17.20 -2.35
C THR A 266 28.28 -17.05 -3.09
N PHE A 267 29.17 -16.16 -2.62
CA PHE A 267 30.48 -15.88 -3.23
C PHE A 267 31.44 -17.08 -3.20
N ASP A 268 31.23 -18.03 -2.29
CA ASP A 268 31.98 -19.30 -2.21
C ASP A 268 31.30 -20.46 -2.97
N GLY A 269 30.32 -20.14 -3.82
CA GLY A 269 29.64 -21.08 -4.74
C GLY A 269 28.57 -21.97 -4.11
N LYS A 270 28.25 -21.79 -2.84
CA LYS A 270 27.21 -22.58 -2.15
C LYS A 270 25.82 -21.99 -2.40
N THR A 271 24.80 -22.82 -2.34
CA THR A 271 23.41 -22.34 -2.24
C THR A 271 23.09 -22.00 -0.80
N SER A 272 22.50 -20.83 -0.58
CA SER A 272 22.07 -20.39 0.73
C SER A 272 20.70 -19.70 0.67
N THR A 273 20.05 -19.55 1.84
CA THR A 273 18.76 -18.87 1.96
C THR A 273 18.79 -17.89 3.13
N HIS A 274 18.50 -16.62 2.84
CA HIS A 274 18.17 -15.65 3.89
C HIS A 274 16.68 -15.63 4.13
N LYS A 275 16.28 -15.59 5.41
CA LYS A 275 14.88 -15.54 5.82
C LYS A 275 14.65 -14.34 6.73
N PHE A 276 13.62 -13.54 6.41
CA PHE A 276 13.11 -12.49 7.26
C PHE A 276 11.68 -12.82 7.69
N MET A 277 11.33 -12.54 8.93
CA MET A 277 10.01 -12.80 9.49
C MET A 277 9.46 -11.54 10.17
N LEU A 278 8.19 -11.25 9.93
CA LEU A 278 7.45 -10.27 10.71
C LEU A 278 6.86 -10.92 11.96
N GLY A 279 6.97 -10.25 13.11
CA GLY A 279 6.33 -10.71 14.35
C GLY A 279 4.82 -10.88 14.18
N ASP A 280 4.27 -11.93 14.79
CA ASP A 280 2.85 -12.28 14.67
C ASP A 280 1.94 -11.34 15.47
N GLU A 281 2.51 -10.62 16.45
CA GLU A 281 1.81 -9.61 17.26
C GLU A 281 1.53 -8.32 16.49
N SER A 282 2.29 -8.05 15.42
CA SER A 282 2.06 -6.85 14.60
C SER A 282 0.88 -7.04 13.65
N SER A 283 -0.05 -6.09 13.66
CA SER A 283 -1.23 -6.13 12.79
C SER A 283 -0.87 -5.84 11.32
N MET A 284 -1.66 -6.37 10.40
CA MET A 284 -1.50 -6.10 8.97
C MET A 284 -1.51 -4.59 8.65
N PRO A 285 -2.48 -3.79 9.13
CA PRO A 285 -2.46 -2.35 8.86
C PRO A 285 -1.21 -1.64 9.36
N THR A 286 -0.66 -2.05 10.51
CA THR A 286 0.57 -1.46 11.05
C THR A 286 1.77 -1.79 10.18
N ASN A 287 1.86 -3.02 9.70
CA ASN A 287 2.93 -3.47 8.80
C ASN A 287 2.87 -2.81 7.42
N VAL A 288 1.68 -2.39 6.97
CA VAL A 288 1.48 -1.65 5.70
C VAL A 288 1.77 -0.16 5.89
N LEU A 289 1.16 0.46 6.90
CA LEU A 289 1.11 1.92 7.01
C LEU A 289 2.32 2.51 7.74
N GLY A 290 2.95 1.74 8.61
CA GLY A 290 4.22 2.15 9.22
C GLY A 290 5.29 2.43 8.16
N PRO A 291 5.62 1.46 7.29
CA PRO A 291 6.51 1.68 6.15
C PRO A 291 6.02 2.79 5.23
N ALA A 292 4.73 2.83 4.87
CA ALA A 292 4.17 3.83 3.95
C ALA A 292 4.39 5.27 4.46
N LEU A 293 4.23 5.52 5.76
CA LEU A 293 4.55 6.82 6.36
C LEU A 293 6.06 7.12 6.32
N GLY A 294 6.89 6.11 6.52
CA GLY A 294 8.34 6.23 6.40
C GLY A 294 8.79 6.58 4.98
N TYR A 295 8.17 5.95 3.98
CA TYR A 295 8.42 6.25 2.57
C TYR A 295 7.85 7.63 2.18
N LEU A 296 6.68 8.04 2.71
CA LEU A 296 6.18 9.39 2.50
C LEU A 296 7.15 10.44 3.06
N LYS A 297 7.70 10.22 4.26
CA LYS A 297 8.75 11.09 4.82
C LYS A 297 10.00 11.11 3.93
N ARG A 298 10.40 9.97 3.36
CA ARG A 298 11.49 9.88 2.38
C ARG A 298 11.16 10.65 1.10
N ALA A 299 9.96 10.51 0.55
CA ALA A 299 9.53 11.24 -0.65
C ALA A 299 9.58 12.77 -0.42
N ILE A 300 9.10 13.24 0.75
CA ILE A 300 9.18 14.67 1.12
C ILE A 300 10.64 15.12 1.24
N TRP A 301 11.52 14.29 1.80
CA TRP A 301 12.94 14.58 1.92
C TRP A 301 13.63 14.68 0.56
N LEU A 302 13.31 13.77 -0.38
CA LEU A 302 13.80 13.79 -1.77
C LEU A 302 13.31 15.01 -2.52
N ASN A 303 12.01 15.31 -2.42
CA ASN A 303 11.39 16.48 -3.06
C ASN A 303 12.08 17.79 -2.65
N LYS A 304 12.32 17.99 -1.35
CA LYS A 304 13.06 19.15 -0.82
C LYS A 304 14.50 19.25 -1.35
N ARG A 305 15.07 18.14 -1.84
CA ARG A 305 16.39 18.07 -2.48
C ARG A 305 16.33 18.10 -4.00
N LYS A 306 15.16 18.42 -4.56
CA LYS A 306 14.93 18.51 -5.99
C LYS A 306 15.14 17.18 -6.75
N ILE A 307 14.92 16.06 -6.06
CA ILE A 307 14.90 14.73 -6.63
C ILE A 307 13.44 14.39 -6.91
N TYR A 308 13.04 14.56 -8.16
CA TYR A 308 11.67 14.44 -8.63
C TYR A 308 11.49 13.18 -9.49
N GLY A 309 10.29 12.67 -9.54
CA GLY A 309 9.94 11.51 -10.36
C GLY A 309 9.12 10.47 -9.63
N VAL A 310 8.98 9.31 -10.25
CA VAL A 310 8.29 8.14 -9.71
C VAL A 310 9.30 7.04 -9.42
N PHE A 311 9.35 6.63 -8.17
CA PHE A 311 10.28 5.63 -7.64
C PHE A 311 9.52 4.46 -7.02
N GLY A 312 10.13 3.28 -7.02
CA GLY A 312 9.66 2.14 -6.24
C GLY A 312 10.21 2.17 -4.81
N SER A 313 9.56 1.45 -3.92
CA SER A 313 10.02 1.28 -2.53
C SER A 313 11.38 0.59 -2.39
N THR A 314 11.86 -0.07 -3.45
CA THR A 314 13.18 -0.71 -3.51
C THR A 314 14.32 0.24 -3.85
N GLU A 315 14.03 1.45 -4.32
CA GLU A 315 15.06 2.41 -4.76
C GLU A 315 15.56 3.31 -3.62
N PHE A 316 14.79 3.41 -2.53
CA PHE A 316 15.15 4.18 -1.34
C PHE A 316 14.71 3.48 -0.06
N MET A 317 15.46 3.65 1.02
CA MET A 317 15.02 3.21 2.34
C MET A 317 14.01 4.20 2.95
N PRO A 318 12.98 3.70 3.67
CA PRO A 318 12.08 4.57 4.41
C PRO A 318 12.83 5.33 5.51
N MET A 319 12.24 6.43 5.98
CA MET A 319 12.75 7.17 7.14
C MET A 319 11.92 6.86 8.37
N VAL A 320 12.56 6.85 9.54
CA VAL A 320 11.83 6.69 10.80
C VAL A 320 10.91 7.89 11.04
N VAL A 321 9.65 7.62 11.33
CA VAL A 321 8.63 8.62 11.72
C VAL A 321 8.37 8.49 13.22
N ARG A 322 8.66 9.53 13.97
CA ARG A 322 8.53 9.58 15.44
C ARG A 322 7.25 10.23 15.91
#